data_48843795330c2e99d8596e31c3f82549
#
_entry.id   48843795330c2e99d8596e31c3f82549
#
_cell.length_a   1.000
_cell.length_b   1.000
_cell.length_c   1.000
_cell.angle_alpha   90.00
_cell.angle_beta   90.00
_cell.angle_gamma   90.00
#
_symmetry.space_group_name_H-M   'P 1'
#
loop_
_entity.id
_entity.type
_entity.pdbx_description
1 polymer ?
#
loop_
_entity_poly.entity_id
_entity_poly.type
_entity_poly.pdbx_seq_one_letter_code
_entity_poly.pdbx_strand_id
1 'polypeptide(L)'
;MTSRRIAHAGLFGSAIAGLALMMGSGSQPKFGDPLKGLTPDLLTRFKVGKAQFKSPENPFSGLGPVFNDTACFKCHTQGAVGGGSDRLETRYGRVEGGVFNPLTQFDGTLVHAKGIGFFNGVDFVGEVVPPEANVVAHRRVNPLFGLGLVDAVPDQFLKDLAQFQQDFTPATAGKALVLTDVASGQQRVGRFGWKCQIGTVLTFAANAYQNEMGITTPFFPHENAPQGDTALLAANPAQTNPNDTNLTPMQFADFITFLAPPPQRPSSLKARLGEVIFLGIGCADCHLPTMRTGPNEVEALNEQTFFPFSDFLVHDMGSLNDGIGQSPATGQEMRTAPLWGARIRTSFLHDGRAKTIEDAILAHDGQGLAARNRFADLHEREKANLLEFINSL
;
A
#
# COMPACT_ATOMS: atom_id res chain seq x y z
N MET A 1 12.68 -35.15 6.57
CA MET A 1 12.38 -33.83 7.16
C MET A 1 13.58 -32.88 7.19
N THR A 2 14.82 -33.35 7.10
CA THR A 2 16.05 -32.55 7.22
C THR A 2 16.48 -31.79 5.95
N SER A 3 16.24 -32.33 4.75
CA SER A 3 16.73 -31.74 3.48
C SER A 3 15.94 -30.50 3.02
N ARG A 4 14.64 -30.40 3.32
CA ARG A 4 13.85 -29.19 3.01
C ARG A 4 14.22 -27.99 3.89
N ARG A 5 14.56 -28.22 5.17
CA ARG A 5 14.97 -27.15 6.10
C ARG A 5 16.27 -26.46 5.69
N ILE A 6 17.23 -27.19 5.12
CA ILE A 6 18.52 -26.64 4.67
C ILE A 6 18.36 -25.80 3.39
N ALA A 7 17.46 -26.18 2.49
CA ALA A 7 17.20 -25.42 1.26
C ALA A 7 16.54 -24.07 1.52
N HIS A 8 15.63 -23.97 2.51
CA HIS A 8 14.98 -22.73 2.87
C HIS A 8 15.90 -21.76 3.63
N ALA A 9 16.74 -22.26 4.53
CA ALA A 9 17.74 -21.45 5.22
C ALA A 9 18.79 -20.84 4.26
N GLY A 10 19.12 -21.53 3.17
CA GLY A 10 20.01 -21.05 2.13
C GLY A 10 19.43 -19.92 1.28
N LEU A 11 18.11 -19.91 1.02
CA LEU A 11 17.43 -18.86 0.26
C LEU A 11 17.35 -17.52 1.03
N PHE A 12 17.15 -17.57 2.34
CA PHE A 12 17.05 -16.38 3.18
C PHE A 12 18.41 -15.88 3.70
N GLY A 13 19.37 -16.79 3.94
CA GLY A 13 20.73 -16.44 4.36
C GLY A 13 21.54 -15.70 3.30
N SER A 14 21.27 -15.95 2.00
CA SER A 14 21.93 -15.26 0.90
C SER A 14 21.40 -13.82 0.66
N ALA A 15 20.20 -13.48 1.12
CA ALA A 15 19.63 -12.15 0.99
C ALA A 15 20.34 -11.09 1.85
N ILE A 16 20.97 -11.51 2.94
CA ILE A 16 21.64 -10.60 3.90
C ILE A 16 23.04 -10.17 3.39
N ALA A 17 23.70 -10.98 2.55
CA ALA A 17 25.06 -10.69 2.09
C ALA A 17 25.15 -9.78 0.86
N GLY A 18 24.01 -9.43 0.23
CA GLY A 18 23.97 -8.80 -1.09
C GLY A 18 23.90 -7.26 -1.12
N LEU A 19 23.63 -6.59 0.00
CA LEU A 19 23.31 -5.14 -0.05
C LEU A 19 24.53 -4.25 -0.35
N ALA A 20 25.74 -4.69 -0.02
CA ALA A 20 26.97 -3.90 -0.21
C ALA A 20 27.51 -3.89 -1.66
N LEU A 21 26.99 -4.71 -2.58
CA LEU A 21 27.66 -5.03 -3.86
C LEU A 21 26.89 -4.64 -5.13
N MET A 22 25.67 -4.11 -5.07
CA MET A 22 24.89 -3.80 -6.28
C MET A 22 24.59 -2.31 -6.46
N MET A 23 25.60 -1.45 -6.41
CA MET A 23 25.52 -0.19 -7.13
C MET A 23 26.00 -0.42 -8.55
N GLY A 24 25.09 -0.85 -9.43
CA GLY A 24 25.34 -0.83 -10.87
C GLY A 24 25.71 0.58 -11.29
N SER A 25 26.70 0.73 -12.21
CA SER A 25 27.25 1.99 -12.69
C SER A 25 26.27 2.89 -13.47
N GLY A 26 24.98 2.57 -13.49
CA GLY A 26 23.93 3.36 -14.15
C GLY A 26 23.20 4.30 -13.19
N SER A 27 22.87 5.52 -13.63
CA SER A 27 22.06 6.47 -12.86
C SER A 27 20.73 5.82 -12.45
N GLN A 28 20.37 5.87 -11.17
CA GLN A 28 19.06 5.38 -10.70
C GLN A 28 17.92 6.21 -11.30
N PRO A 29 16.70 5.61 -11.51
CA PRO A 29 15.52 6.39 -11.87
C PRO A 29 15.27 7.46 -10.80
N LYS A 30 14.77 8.63 -11.21
CA LYS A 30 14.28 9.65 -10.26
C LYS A 30 12.86 9.30 -9.78
N PHE A 31 12.39 9.98 -8.74
CA PHE A 31 10.98 9.87 -8.35
C PHE A 31 10.05 10.19 -9.52
N GLY A 32 9.10 9.31 -9.80
CA GLY A 32 8.12 9.46 -10.87
C GLY A 32 8.61 9.06 -12.27
N ASP A 33 9.85 8.55 -12.39
CA ASP A 33 10.36 7.96 -13.62
C ASP A 33 9.83 6.53 -13.82
N PRO A 34 9.81 6.02 -15.05
CA PRO A 34 9.49 4.63 -15.32
C PRO A 34 10.63 3.70 -14.91
N LEU A 35 10.31 2.40 -14.75
CA LEU A 35 11.31 1.33 -14.67
C LEU A 35 12.27 1.41 -15.85
N LYS A 36 13.54 1.04 -15.63
CA LYS A 36 14.53 0.88 -16.71
C LYS A 36 14.23 -0.38 -17.53
N GLY A 37 14.61 -0.34 -18.80
CA GLY A 37 14.47 -1.51 -19.67
C GLY A 37 13.07 -1.72 -20.25
N LEU A 38 12.17 -0.74 -20.13
CA LEU A 38 10.87 -0.79 -20.82
C LEU A 38 11.05 -0.66 -22.32
N THR A 39 10.33 -1.48 -23.09
CA THR A 39 10.20 -1.32 -24.54
C THR A 39 9.52 0.00 -24.90
N PRO A 40 9.66 0.52 -26.14
CA PRO A 40 8.97 1.75 -26.57
C PRO A 40 7.45 1.68 -26.37
N ASP A 41 6.82 0.51 -26.57
CA ASP A 41 5.40 0.31 -26.34
C ASP A 41 5.04 0.43 -24.86
N LEU A 42 5.74 -0.28 -23.96
CA LEU A 42 5.51 -0.21 -22.52
C LEU A 42 5.77 1.20 -21.96
N LEU A 43 6.77 1.90 -22.50
CA LEU A 43 7.01 3.30 -22.16
C LEU A 43 5.86 4.21 -22.61
N THR A 44 5.25 3.93 -23.74
CA THR A 44 4.06 4.64 -24.24
C THR A 44 2.87 4.37 -23.31
N ARG A 45 2.61 3.11 -22.94
CA ARG A 45 1.57 2.73 -21.98
C ARG A 45 1.77 3.44 -20.63
N PHE A 46 2.98 3.45 -20.08
CA PHE A 46 3.32 4.22 -18.88
C PHE A 46 2.95 5.71 -18.99
N LYS A 47 3.30 6.35 -20.12
CA LYS A 47 3.02 7.78 -20.34
C LYS A 47 1.52 8.06 -20.47
N VAL A 48 0.79 7.22 -21.19
CA VAL A 48 -0.67 7.32 -21.34
C VAL A 48 -1.34 7.15 -19.99
N GLY A 49 -0.97 6.11 -19.23
CA GLY A 49 -1.49 5.88 -17.89
C GLY A 49 -1.17 7.02 -16.92
N LYS A 50 0.05 7.59 -16.99
CA LYS A 50 0.43 8.79 -16.19
C LYS A 50 -0.41 10.02 -16.55
N ALA A 51 -0.74 10.20 -17.82
CA ALA A 51 -1.61 11.29 -18.27
C ALA A 51 -3.04 11.09 -17.75
N GLN A 52 -3.59 9.89 -17.87
CA GLN A 52 -4.92 9.55 -17.36
C GLN A 52 -4.99 9.68 -15.82
N PHE A 53 -3.97 9.22 -15.10
CA PHE A 53 -3.85 9.37 -13.64
C PHE A 53 -3.93 10.83 -13.17
N LYS A 54 -3.59 11.77 -14.05
CA LYS A 54 -3.65 13.23 -13.80
C LYS A 54 -4.93 13.87 -14.30
N SER A 55 -5.71 13.18 -15.14
CA SER A 55 -6.93 13.73 -15.72
C SER A 55 -8.02 13.84 -14.68
N PRO A 56 -8.64 15.01 -14.50
CA PRO A 56 -9.76 15.13 -13.58
C PRO A 56 -11.04 14.58 -14.23
N GLU A 57 -11.80 13.83 -13.48
CA GLU A 57 -13.12 13.37 -13.82
C GLU A 57 -14.21 14.36 -13.38
N ASN A 58 -15.38 14.25 -13.99
CA ASN A 58 -16.55 15.06 -13.71
C ASN A 58 -17.82 14.20 -13.82
N PRO A 59 -19.02 14.71 -13.43
CA PRO A 59 -20.25 13.90 -13.49
C PRO A 59 -20.59 13.35 -14.86
N PHE A 60 -20.19 14.02 -15.95
CA PHE A 60 -20.43 13.55 -17.33
C PHE A 60 -19.44 12.47 -17.77
N SER A 61 -18.28 12.36 -17.12
CA SER A 61 -17.33 11.27 -17.36
C SER A 61 -17.49 10.12 -16.34
N GLY A 62 -18.53 10.17 -15.50
CA GLY A 62 -18.87 9.10 -14.59
C GLY A 62 -18.51 9.35 -13.13
N LEU A 63 -17.96 10.54 -12.77
CA LEU A 63 -17.71 10.87 -11.36
C LEU A 63 -18.99 10.66 -10.57
N GLY A 64 -18.93 9.78 -9.56
CA GLY A 64 -20.09 9.35 -8.79
C GLY A 64 -20.69 10.44 -7.94
N PRO A 65 -21.87 10.22 -7.36
CA PRO A 65 -22.57 11.24 -6.59
C PRO A 65 -21.77 11.67 -5.36
N VAL A 66 -21.00 10.76 -4.76
CA VAL A 66 -20.07 11.03 -3.66
C VAL A 66 -18.68 10.50 -4.00
N PHE A 67 -17.66 11.23 -3.59
CA PHE A 67 -16.27 10.95 -3.95
C PHE A 67 -15.28 11.65 -3.00
N ASN A 68 -13.99 11.29 -3.06
CA ASN A 68 -12.94 11.95 -2.26
C ASN A 68 -12.15 12.98 -3.07
N ASP A 69 -11.81 12.69 -4.32
CA ASP A 69 -11.28 13.70 -5.25
C ASP A 69 -11.55 13.33 -6.72
N THR A 70 -11.32 14.27 -7.63
CA THR A 70 -11.64 14.13 -9.05
C THR A 70 -10.48 13.59 -9.89
N ALA A 71 -9.31 13.33 -9.31
CA ALA A 71 -8.16 12.76 -10.00
C ALA A 71 -7.18 12.13 -9.01
N CYS A 72 -6.58 11.00 -9.37
CA CYS A 72 -5.67 10.25 -8.50
C CYS A 72 -4.47 11.07 -8.07
N PHE A 73 -3.88 11.89 -8.99
CA PHE A 73 -2.69 12.67 -8.68
C PHE A 73 -2.91 13.72 -7.58
N LYS A 74 -4.15 14.14 -7.31
CA LYS A 74 -4.44 15.13 -6.26
C LYS A 74 -4.12 14.62 -4.85
N CYS A 75 -4.13 13.29 -4.68
CA CYS A 75 -3.71 12.62 -3.46
C CYS A 75 -2.31 12.01 -3.59
N HIS A 76 -1.87 11.64 -4.78
CA HIS A 76 -0.62 10.93 -5.04
C HIS A 76 0.45 11.85 -5.62
N THR A 77 1.01 12.78 -4.81
CA THR A 77 1.93 13.86 -5.28
C THR A 77 3.27 13.95 -4.58
N GLN A 78 3.45 13.35 -3.38
CA GLN A 78 4.65 13.54 -2.58
C GLN A 78 5.89 12.96 -3.27
N GLY A 79 6.85 13.81 -3.60
CA GLY A 79 8.06 13.49 -4.36
C GLY A 79 7.87 13.51 -5.86
N ALA A 80 6.76 12.99 -6.37
CA ALA A 80 6.33 13.01 -7.77
C ALA A 80 4.91 12.48 -7.93
N VAL A 81 4.34 12.53 -9.14
CA VAL A 81 3.09 11.81 -9.48
C VAL A 81 3.27 10.32 -9.19
N GLY A 82 2.35 9.76 -8.42
CA GLY A 82 2.42 8.39 -7.89
C GLY A 82 3.02 8.31 -6.48
N GLY A 83 3.39 9.42 -5.86
CA GLY A 83 3.79 9.47 -4.45
C GLY A 83 2.60 9.30 -3.49
N GLY A 84 2.85 9.37 -2.20
CA GLY A 84 1.82 9.47 -1.18
C GLY A 84 1.42 10.92 -0.91
N SER A 85 0.72 11.14 0.18
CA SER A 85 0.49 12.48 0.76
C SER A 85 0.12 12.38 2.23
N ASP A 86 -0.01 13.53 2.90
CA ASP A 86 -0.54 13.63 4.26
C ASP A 86 -2.07 13.75 4.29
N ARG A 87 -2.74 13.64 3.14
CA ARG A 87 -4.19 13.53 3.10
C ARG A 87 -4.63 12.24 3.77
N LEU A 88 -5.73 12.33 4.50
CA LEU A 88 -6.29 11.23 5.25
C LEU A 88 -7.64 10.84 4.64
N GLU A 89 -7.82 9.56 4.36
CA GLU A 89 -9.15 8.97 4.23
C GLU A 89 -9.71 8.70 5.62
N THR A 90 -11.02 8.84 5.78
CA THR A 90 -11.72 8.47 7.01
C THR A 90 -12.47 7.16 6.80
N ARG A 91 -12.24 6.22 7.71
CA ARG A 91 -12.97 4.94 7.75
C ARG A 91 -13.69 4.80 9.08
N TYR A 92 -14.81 4.10 9.06
CA TYR A 92 -15.63 3.86 10.25
C TYR A 92 -16.16 2.43 10.28
N GLY A 93 -16.66 2.07 11.41
CA GLY A 93 -17.36 0.81 11.65
C GLY A 93 -17.85 0.71 13.09
N ARG A 94 -18.33 -0.46 13.46
CA ARG A 94 -18.78 -0.76 14.80
C ARG A 94 -18.12 -2.03 15.33
N VAL A 95 -17.64 -1.99 16.55
CA VAL A 95 -17.13 -3.18 17.24
C VAL A 95 -18.07 -3.50 18.39
N GLU A 96 -18.63 -4.70 18.39
CA GLU A 96 -19.46 -5.25 19.47
C GLU A 96 -18.95 -6.63 19.84
N GLY A 97 -18.70 -6.86 21.14
CA GLY A 97 -18.17 -8.15 21.62
C GLY A 97 -16.86 -8.58 20.96
N GLY A 98 -16.04 -7.62 20.49
CA GLY A 98 -14.79 -7.89 19.77
C GLY A 98 -14.96 -8.20 18.27
N VAL A 99 -16.18 -8.20 17.76
CA VAL A 99 -16.48 -8.44 16.33
C VAL A 99 -16.66 -7.10 15.60
N PHE A 100 -15.94 -6.91 14.50
CA PHE A 100 -16.09 -5.73 13.65
C PHE A 100 -17.27 -5.88 12.70
N ASN A 101 -18.14 -4.86 12.67
CA ASN A 101 -19.25 -4.70 11.74
C ASN A 101 -18.94 -3.50 10.83
N PRO A 102 -18.85 -3.67 9.50
CA PRO A 102 -18.55 -2.59 8.56
C PRO A 102 -19.74 -1.64 8.31
N LEU A 103 -20.89 -1.84 8.95
CA LEU A 103 -22.09 -1.01 8.79
C LEU A 103 -22.51 -0.89 7.32
N THR A 104 -22.66 -2.03 6.64
CA THR A 104 -22.93 -2.09 5.19
C THR A 104 -24.20 -1.39 4.74
N GLN A 105 -25.13 -1.10 5.66
CA GLN A 105 -26.31 -0.29 5.36
C GLN A 105 -25.98 1.17 4.97
N PHE A 106 -24.74 1.62 5.25
CA PHE A 106 -24.22 2.93 4.84
C PHE A 106 -23.23 2.84 3.67
N ASP A 107 -23.28 1.75 2.91
CA ASP A 107 -22.45 1.46 1.72
C ASP A 107 -20.96 1.29 2.00
N GLY A 108 -20.61 0.76 3.17
CA GLY A 108 -19.22 0.39 3.49
C GLY A 108 -18.58 1.27 4.57
N THR A 109 -17.27 1.21 4.65
CA THR A 109 -16.51 1.81 5.75
C THR A 109 -15.83 3.13 5.40
N LEU A 110 -15.80 3.54 4.13
CA LEU A 110 -15.14 4.76 3.66
C LEU A 110 -16.11 5.93 3.70
N VAL A 111 -15.65 7.07 4.19
CA VAL A 111 -16.36 8.34 4.10
C VAL A 111 -15.94 9.05 2.81
N HIS A 112 -16.88 9.36 1.94
CA HIS A 112 -16.64 10.19 0.76
C HIS A 112 -16.83 11.67 1.14
N ALA A 113 -15.72 12.40 1.19
CA ALA A 113 -15.69 13.76 1.75
C ALA A 113 -16.42 14.82 0.89
N LYS A 114 -16.78 14.50 -0.34
CA LYS A 114 -17.38 15.44 -1.32
C LYS A 114 -18.57 14.82 -2.02
N GLY A 115 -19.51 15.66 -2.44
CA GLY A 115 -20.58 15.33 -3.38
C GLY A 115 -20.48 16.17 -4.65
N ILE A 116 -21.18 15.76 -5.72
CA ILE A 116 -21.21 16.48 -7.01
C ILE A 116 -22.01 17.78 -6.97
N GLY A 117 -22.64 18.12 -5.83
CA GLY A 117 -23.48 19.30 -5.66
C GLY A 117 -24.90 19.12 -6.19
N PHE A 118 -25.57 20.25 -6.46
CA PHE A 118 -26.97 20.23 -6.89
C PHE A 118 -27.11 19.70 -8.32
N PHE A 119 -27.84 18.60 -8.46
CA PHE A 119 -28.10 17.99 -9.77
C PHE A 119 -29.50 17.35 -9.80
N ASN A 120 -30.24 17.52 -10.89
CA ASN A 120 -31.61 16.98 -11.09
C ASN A 120 -32.57 17.24 -9.92
N GLY A 121 -32.48 18.42 -9.28
CA GLY A 121 -33.34 18.75 -8.15
C GLY A 121 -32.89 18.19 -6.80
N VAL A 122 -31.77 17.49 -6.75
CA VAL A 122 -31.18 16.87 -5.56
C VAL A 122 -29.81 17.46 -5.28
N ASP A 123 -29.46 17.64 -4.01
CA ASP A 123 -28.14 18.10 -3.58
C ASP A 123 -27.30 16.92 -3.06
N PHE A 124 -26.25 16.58 -3.77
CA PHE A 124 -25.29 15.53 -3.39
C PHE A 124 -24.16 16.16 -2.58
N VAL A 125 -24.20 15.99 -1.28
CA VAL A 125 -23.19 16.48 -0.34
C VAL A 125 -22.22 15.37 0.07
N GLY A 126 -21.08 15.73 0.64
CA GLY A 126 -20.15 14.76 1.22
C GLY A 126 -20.77 14.01 2.40
N GLU A 127 -20.31 12.80 2.61
CA GLU A 127 -20.75 11.91 3.66
C GLU A 127 -20.20 12.31 5.04
N VAL A 128 -20.84 11.80 6.08
CA VAL A 128 -20.41 11.93 7.48
C VAL A 128 -20.28 10.57 8.13
N VAL A 129 -19.50 10.49 9.20
CA VAL A 129 -19.44 9.27 10.03
C VAL A 129 -20.81 9.02 10.64
N PRO A 130 -21.45 7.84 10.42
CA PRO A 130 -22.73 7.52 10.99
C PRO A 130 -22.68 7.48 12.53
N PRO A 131 -23.75 7.89 13.24
CA PRO A 131 -23.79 7.87 14.70
C PRO A 131 -23.72 6.46 15.31
N GLU A 132 -24.02 5.42 14.52
CA GLU A 132 -23.91 4.01 14.90
C GLU A 132 -22.44 3.54 14.97
N ALA A 133 -21.51 4.26 14.35
CA ALA A 133 -20.11 3.93 14.39
C ALA A 133 -19.52 4.21 15.78
N ASN A 134 -18.74 3.27 16.30
CA ASN A 134 -17.96 3.45 17.53
C ASN A 134 -16.46 3.28 17.32
N VAL A 135 -16.05 3.00 16.07
CA VAL A 135 -14.65 3.00 15.62
C VAL A 135 -14.53 3.93 14.42
N VAL A 136 -13.58 4.85 14.50
CA VAL A 136 -13.23 5.78 13.41
C VAL A 136 -11.71 5.77 13.26
N ALA A 137 -11.25 5.60 12.04
CA ALA A 137 -9.82 5.58 11.72
C ALA A 137 -9.50 6.54 10.58
N HIS A 138 -8.30 7.06 10.61
CA HIS A 138 -7.76 7.88 9.54
C HIS A 138 -6.56 7.16 8.91
N ARG A 139 -6.48 7.15 7.57
CA ARG A 139 -5.39 6.49 6.84
C ARG A 139 -4.78 7.43 5.83
N ARG A 140 -3.46 7.52 5.87
CA ARG A 140 -2.68 8.26 4.87
C ARG A 140 -2.71 7.58 3.52
N VAL A 141 -2.60 8.39 2.49
CA VAL A 141 -2.41 7.93 1.12
C VAL A 141 -1.02 7.29 0.97
N ASN A 142 -1.00 6.03 0.57
CA ASN A 142 0.22 5.27 0.32
C ASN A 142 0.92 5.71 -0.98
N PRO A 143 2.28 5.77 -1.02
CA PRO A 143 3.00 5.93 -2.28
C PRO A 143 2.87 4.68 -3.15
N LEU A 144 2.83 4.88 -4.47
CA LEU A 144 2.66 3.82 -5.47
C LEU A 144 3.98 3.40 -6.13
N PHE A 145 5.09 4.05 -5.77
CA PHE A 145 6.42 3.76 -6.32
C PHE A 145 6.80 2.30 -6.17
N GLY A 146 7.21 1.64 -7.26
CA GLY A 146 7.72 0.27 -7.26
C GLY A 146 6.67 -0.81 -7.04
N LEU A 147 5.36 -0.49 -6.99
CA LEU A 147 4.33 -1.49 -6.70
C LEU A 147 4.21 -2.56 -7.79
N GLY A 148 4.61 -2.29 -9.04
CA GLY A 148 4.68 -3.32 -10.08
C GLY A 148 5.71 -4.41 -9.78
N LEU A 149 6.84 -4.07 -9.15
CA LEU A 149 7.79 -5.07 -8.65
C LEU A 149 7.17 -5.91 -7.53
N VAL A 150 6.43 -5.28 -6.63
CA VAL A 150 5.71 -5.98 -5.54
C VAL A 150 4.63 -6.92 -6.10
N ASP A 151 3.89 -6.48 -7.12
CA ASP A 151 2.86 -7.30 -7.79
C ASP A 151 3.47 -8.55 -8.45
N ALA A 152 4.67 -8.42 -9.01
CA ALA A 152 5.40 -9.50 -9.66
C ALA A 152 6.10 -10.48 -8.70
N VAL A 153 6.05 -10.26 -7.38
CA VAL A 153 6.53 -11.25 -6.39
C VAL A 153 5.59 -12.46 -6.38
N PRO A 154 6.12 -13.71 -6.50
CA PRO A 154 5.28 -14.91 -6.46
C PRO A 154 4.51 -15.04 -5.14
N ASP A 155 3.23 -15.40 -5.20
CA ASP A 155 2.39 -15.65 -4.02
C ASP A 155 2.98 -16.73 -3.11
N GLN A 156 3.63 -17.74 -3.72
CA GLN A 156 4.26 -18.80 -2.96
C GLN A 156 5.41 -18.27 -2.10
N PHE A 157 6.18 -17.29 -2.59
CA PHE A 157 7.24 -16.66 -1.80
C PHE A 157 6.68 -16.01 -0.53
N LEU A 158 5.57 -15.27 -0.63
CA LEU A 158 4.95 -14.63 0.54
C LEU A 158 4.39 -15.64 1.54
N LYS A 159 3.83 -16.75 1.05
CA LYS A 159 3.36 -17.89 1.90
C LYS A 159 4.53 -18.56 2.61
N ASP A 160 5.61 -18.84 1.88
CA ASP A 160 6.81 -19.47 2.43
C ASP A 160 7.50 -18.55 3.44
N LEU A 161 7.51 -17.23 3.19
CA LEU A 161 8.03 -16.21 4.10
C LEU A 161 7.23 -16.18 5.41
N ALA A 162 5.90 -16.15 5.34
CA ALA A 162 5.06 -16.19 6.53
C ALA A 162 5.27 -17.49 7.35
N GLN A 163 5.40 -18.64 6.66
CA GLN A 163 5.69 -19.89 7.32
C GLN A 163 7.10 -19.89 7.94
N PHE A 164 8.10 -19.33 7.25
CA PHE A 164 9.45 -19.19 7.78
C PHE A 164 9.48 -18.34 9.04
N GLN A 165 8.79 -17.18 9.02
CA GLN A 165 8.67 -16.33 10.21
C GLN A 165 8.00 -17.09 11.37
N GLN A 166 6.93 -17.85 11.09
CA GLN A 166 6.25 -18.67 12.09
C GLN A 166 7.17 -19.73 12.73
N ASP A 167 8.07 -20.32 11.93
CA ASP A 167 8.96 -21.37 12.39
C ASP A 167 10.19 -20.82 13.16
N PHE A 168 10.69 -19.65 12.81
CA PHE A 168 11.96 -19.13 13.32
C PHE A 168 11.84 -17.83 14.15
N THR A 169 10.84 -17.01 13.91
CA THR A 169 10.56 -15.74 14.61
C THR A 169 9.08 -15.61 14.98
N PRO A 170 8.49 -16.60 15.70
CA PRO A 170 7.04 -16.66 15.92
C PRO A 170 6.47 -15.44 16.63
N ALA A 171 7.28 -14.73 17.42
CA ALA A 171 6.84 -13.52 18.14
C ALA A 171 6.60 -12.33 17.20
N THR A 172 7.19 -12.33 16.00
CA THR A 172 7.10 -11.28 14.99
C THR A 172 6.51 -11.79 13.66
N ALA A 173 6.03 -13.05 13.64
CA ALA A 173 5.55 -13.69 12.42
C ALA A 173 4.31 -12.99 11.84
N GLY A 174 4.41 -12.57 10.58
CA GLY A 174 3.32 -12.00 9.81
C GLY A 174 2.42 -13.08 9.20
N LYS A 175 1.28 -12.64 8.67
CA LYS A 175 0.33 -13.52 7.98
C LYS A 175 0.23 -13.15 6.50
N ALA A 176 0.34 -14.14 5.62
CA ALA A 176 0.01 -14.03 4.21
C ALA A 176 -1.50 -14.26 4.03
N LEU A 177 -2.24 -13.21 3.72
CA LEU A 177 -3.69 -13.30 3.56
C LEU A 177 -4.05 -13.73 2.13
N VAL A 178 -4.72 -14.86 1.99
CA VAL A 178 -5.19 -15.35 0.68
C VAL A 178 -6.61 -14.84 0.43
N LEU A 179 -6.82 -14.27 -0.76
CA LEU A 179 -8.09 -13.71 -1.19
C LEU A 179 -8.34 -14.02 -2.68
N THR A 180 -9.60 -13.92 -3.11
CA THR A 180 -9.93 -13.98 -4.54
C THR A 180 -9.74 -12.59 -5.14
N ASP A 181 -8.79 -12.46 -6.08
CA ASP A 181 -8.54 -11.21 -6.78
C ASP A 181 -9.64 -10.95 -7.83
N VAL A 182 -10.24 -9.76 -7.79
CA VAL A 182 -11.42 -9.45 -8.61
C VAL A 182 -11.10 -9.41 -10.10
N ALA A 183 -9.94 -8.84 -10.48
CA ALA A 183 -9.59 -8.68 -11.89
C ALA A 183 -9.23 -10.00 -12.56
N SER A 184 -8.57 -10.91 -11.84
CA SER A 184 -8.12 -12.20 -12.38
C SER A 184 -9.04 -13.38 -12.05
N GLY A 185 -9.91 -13.26 -11.05
CA GLY A 185 -10.72 -14.35 -10.51
C GLY A 185 -9.90 -15.44 -9.79
N GLN A 186 -8.58 -15.24 -9.64
CA GLN A 186 -7.67 -16.22 -9.06
C GLN A 186 -7.44 -15.97 -7.57
N GLN A 187 -7.05 -17.03 -6.86
CA GLN A 187 -6.57 -16.89 -5.48
C GLN A 187 -5.19 -16.21 -5.51
N ARG A 188 -5.06 -15.08 -4.83
CA ARG A 188 -3.84 -14.31 -4.69
C ARG A 188 -3.52 -14.05 -3.23
N VAL A 189 -2.25 -13.83 -2.91
CA VAL A 189 -1.85 -13.28 -1.61
C VAL A 189 -2.02 -11.76 -1.66
N GLY A 190 -2.83 -11.23 -0.75
CA GLY A 190 -3.01 -9.79 -0.58
C GLY A 190 -1.70 -9.11 -0.18
N ARG A 191 -1.41 -7.96 -0.79
CA ARG A 191 -0.16 -7.20 -0.59
C ARG A 191 -0.35 -5.69 -0.72
N PHE A 192 -1.52 -5.24 -1.17
CA PHE A 192 -1.85 -3.82 -1.35
C PHE A 192 -2.90 -3.35 -0.36
N GLY A 193 -2.96 -2.04 -0.14
CA GLY A 193 -3.71 -1.40 0.93
C GLY A 193 -3.03 -1.52 2.29
N TRP A 194 -3.59 -0.90 3.32
CA TRP A 194 -3.08 -0.96 4.69
C TRP A 194 -3.32 -2.30 5.39
N LYS A 195 -4.22 -3.12 4.83
CA LYS A 195 -4.67 -4.41 5.39
C LYS A 195 -4.38 -5.61 4.47
N CYS A 196 -3.55 -5.46 3.44
CA CYS A 196 -3.35 -6.51 2.42
C CYS A 196 -4.66 -7.03 1.81
N GLN A 197 -5.67 -6.18 1.69
CA GLN A 197 -7.00 -6.56 1.22
C GLN A 197 -7.11 -6.70 -0.30
N ILE A 198 -6.04 -6.42 -1.06
CA ILE A 198 -6.00 -6.48 -2.52
C ILE A 198 -4.74 -7.21 -3.00
N GLY A 199 -4.90 -8.09 -4.01
CA GLY A 199 -3.85 -8.98 -4.51
C GLY A 199 -3.05 -8.43 -5.68
N THR A 200 -3.65 -7.60 -6.57
CA THR A 200 -3.01 -7.10 -7.79
C THR A 200 -3.12 -5.59 -7.95
N VAL A 201 -2.19 -5.00 -8.72
CA VAL A 201 -2.23 -3.56 -9.07
C VAL A 201 -3.49 -3.23 -9.86
N LEU A 202 -3.94 -4.10 -10.77
CA LEU A 202 -5.14 -3.84 -11.57
C LEU A 202 -6.40 -3.80 -10.71
N THR A 203 -6.60 -4.78 -9.83
CA THR A 203 -7.72 -4.77 -8.87
C THR A 203 -7.64 -3.54 -7.96
N PHE A 204 -6.44 -3.15 -7.51
CA PHE A 204 -6.25 -1.96 -6.68
C PHE A 204 -6.65 -0.68 -7.41
N ALA A 205 -6.23 -0.52 -8.68
CA ALA A 205 -6.56 0.64 -9.50
C ALA A 205 -8.08 0.76 -9.73
N ALA A 206 -8.74 -0.35 -10.08
CA ALA A 206 -10.19 -0.38 -10.31
C ALA A 206 -10.99 -0.15 -9.00
N ASN A 207 -10.53 -0.75 -7.88
CA ASN A 207 -11.15 -0.54 -6.57
C ASN A 207 -11.02 0.91 -6.10
N ALA A 208 -9.84 1.53 -6.28
CA ALA A 208 -9.65 2.95 -5.95
C ALA A 208 -10.48 3.87 -6.85
N TYR A 209 -10.66 3.52 -8.14
CA TYR A 209 -11.46 4.31 -9.07
C TYR A 209 -12.92 4.35 -8.66
N GLN A 210 -13.47 3.21 -8.21
CA GLN A 210 -14.83 3.14 -7.69
C GLN A 210 -14.92 3.79 -6.29
N ASN A 211 -14.06 3.42 -5.34
CA ASN A 211 -14.18 3.91 -3.97
C ASN A 211 -13.85 5.41 -3.82
N GLU A 212 -12.82 5.92 -4.52
CA GLU A 212 -12.37 7.30 -4.34
C GLU A 212 -13.09 8.29 -5.27
N MET A 213 -13.65 7.81 -6.39
CA MET A 213 -14.21 8.65 -7.43
C MET A 213 -15.66 8.26 -7.82
N GLY A 214 -16.20 7.17 -7.28
CA GLY A 214 -17.54 6.67 -7.59
C GLY A 214 -17.70 6.22 -9.04
N ILE A 215 -16.61 5.84 -9.73
CA ILE A 215 -16.69 5.46 -11.14
C ILE A 215 -16.74 3.94 -11.25
N THR A 216 -17.87 3.43 -11.71
CA THR A 216 -18.10 1.99 -11.83
C THR A 216 -17.41 1.41 -13.06
N THR A 217 -16.98 0.15 -12.92
CA THR A 217 -16.34 -0.64 -13.98
C THR A 217 -16.92 -2.06 -13.99
N PRO A 218 -16.67 -2.88 -15.01
CA PRO A 218 -17.03 -4.30 -14.95
C PRO A 218 -16.42 -5.07 -13.77
N PHE A 219 -15.27 -4.63 -13.25
CA PHE A 219 -14.69 -5.21 -12.05
C PHE A 219 -15.42 -4.79 -10.76
N PHE A 220 -15.92 -3.56 -10.72
CA PHE A 220 -16.66 -2.97 -9.60
C PHE A 220 -17.91 -2.26 -10.15
N PRO A 221 -18.99 -3.02 -10.42
CA PRO A 221 -20.17 -2.49 -11.13
C PRO A 221 -21.17 -1.74 -10.24
N HIS A 222 -20.94 -1.71 -8.94
CA HIS A 222 -21.86 -1.07 -7.99
C HIS A 222 -21.38 0.35 -7.66
N GLU A 223 -22.28 1.32 -7.87
CA GLU A 223 -22.05 2.72 -7.53
C GLU A 223 -22.13 2.93 -6.00
N ASN A 224 -21.38 3.88 -5.48
CA ASN A 224 -21.45 4.28 -4.09
C ASN A 224 -22.78 4.99 -3.80
N ALA A 225 -23.62 4.44 -2.93
CA ALA A 225 -24.85 5.07 -2.50
C ALA A 225 -24.55 6.10 -1.38
N PRO A 226 -24.85 7.40 -1.57
CA PRO A 226 -24.57 8.43 -0.57
C PRO A 226 -25.18 8.08 0.80
N GLN A 227 -24.38 7.85 1.82
CA GLN A 227 -24.82 7.34 3.16
C GLN A 227 -25.72 6.09 3.08
N GLY A 228 -25.58 5.26 2.03
CA GLY A 228 -26.45 4.11 1.78
C GLY A 228 -27.83 4.47 1.21
N ASP A 229 -28.09 5.74 0.88
CA ASP A 229 -29.38 6.17 0.31
C ASP A 229 -29.47 5.85 -1.18
N THR A 230 -30.17 4.76 -1.48
CA THR A 230 -30.41 4.29 -2.85
C THR A 230 -31.37 5.19 -3.64
N ALA A 231 -32.19 5.99 -2.98
CA ALA A 231 -33.07 6.96 -3.66
C ALA A 231 -32.25 8.17 -4.17
N LEU A 232 -31.30 8.65 -3.39
CA LEU A 232 -30.32 9.63 -3.85
C LEU A 232 -29.48 9.07 -5.00
N LEU A 233 -29.01 7.82 -4.88
CA LEU A 233 -28.26 7.17 -5.94
C LEU A 233 -29.05 7.12 -7.26
N ALA A 234 -30.33 6.82 -7.22
CA ALA A 234 -31.21 6.78 -8.40
C ALA A 234 -31.31 8.15 -9.14
N ALA A 235 -31.02 9.24 -8.48
CA ALA A 235 -30.98 10.58 -9.07
C ALA A 235 -29.60 10.94 -9.67
N ASN A 236 -28.59 10.04 -9.60
CA ASN A 236 -27.24 10.29 -10.12
C ASN A 236 -27.27 10.51 -11.65
N PRO A 237 -26.61 11.60 -12.14
CA PRO A 237 -26.53 11.91 -13.58
C PRO A 237 -25.71 10.90 -14.39
N ALA A 238 -24.71 10.30 -13.81
CA ALA A 238 -23.82 9.32 -14.43
C ALA A 238 -24.43 7.90 -14.41
N GLN A 239 -25.62 7.75 -15.00
CA GLN A 239 -26.41 6.52 -14.88
C GLN A 239 -25.99 5.37 -15.80
N THR A 240 -24.97 5.53 -16.63
CA THR A 240 -24.46 4.40 -17.42
C THR A 240 -23.66 3.48 -16.49
N ASN A 241 -24.15 2.28 -16.27
CA ASN A 241 -23.46 1.30 -15.44
C ASN A 241 -23.04 0.10 -16.31
N PRO A 242 -21.74 -0.18 -16.42
CA PRO A 242 -20.64 0.55 -15.80
C PRO A 242 -20.31 1.87 -16.53
N ASN A 243 -19.77 2.84 -15.80
CA ASN A 243 -19.34 4.13 -16.36
C ASN A 243 -18.12 3.98 -17.28
N ASP A 244 -17.23 3.04 -16.97
CA ASP A 244 -16.01 2.75 -17.72
C ASP A 244 -15.94 1.25 -18.08
N THR A 245 -15.34 0.93 -19.21
CA THR A 245 -15.19 -0.44 -19.73
C THR A 245 -13.94 -1.18 -19.21
N ASN A 246 -13.35 -0.77 -18.11
CA ASN A 246 -12.05 -1.14 -17.56
C ASN A 246 -10.84 -0.52 -18.29
N LEU A 247 -11.03 0.30 -19.30
CA LEU A 247 -9.91 0.91 -20.04
C LEU A 247 -9.08 1.83 -19.10
N THR A 248 -9.76 2.69 -18.37
CA THR A 248 -9.10 3.64 -17.46
C THR A 248 -8.39 2.95 -16.30
N PRO A 249 -8.98 1.99 -15.57
CA PRO A 249 -8.24 1.20 -14.56
C PRO A 249 -7.03 0.46 -15.13
N MET A 250 -7.09 -0.06 -16.36
CA MET A 250 -5.93 -0.69 -17.00
C MET A 250 -4.82 0.33 -17.29
N GLN A 251 -5.16 1.55 -17.72
CA GLN A 251 -4.18 2.62 -17.89
C GLN A 251 -3.55 3.06 -16.56
N PHE A 252 -4.33 3.15 -15.49
CA PHE A 252 -3.77 3.39 -14.15
C PHE A 252 -2.84 2.27 -13.72
N ALA A 253 -3.24 1.02 -13.96
CA ALA A 253 -2.42 -0.14 -13.64
C ALA A 253 -1.10 -0.13 -14.44
N ASP A 254 -1.10 0.23 -15.72
CA ASP A 254 0.11 0.39 -16.52
C ASP A 254 1.07 1.45 -15.94
N PHE A 255 0.52 2.61 -15.53
CA PHE A 255 1.33 3.64 -14.88
C PHE A 255 1.95 3.12 -13.57
N ILE A 256 1.16 2.51 -12.70
CA ILE A 256 1.61 2.03 -11.38
C ILE A 256 2.61 0.87 -11.54
N THR A 257 2.33 -0.08 -12.43
CA THR A 257 3.17 -1.25 -12.69
C THR A 257 4.56 -0.85 -13.18
N PHE A 258 4.64 0.15 -14.06
CA PHE A 258 5.91 0.59 -14.62
C PHE A 258 6.55 1.76 -13.88
N LEU A 259 5.97 2.22 -12.78
CA LEU A 259 6.54 3.28 -11.95
C LEU A 259 7.72 2.74 -11.13
N ALA A 260 8.89 3.33 -11.31
CA ALA A 260 10.12 2.91 -10.63
C ALA A 260 10.02 3.06 -9.10
N PRO A 261 10.73 2.22 -8.33
CA PRO A 261 10.91 2.43 -6.90
C PRO A 261 11.70 3.71 -6.62
N PRO A 262 11.60 4.27 -5.40
CA PRO A 262 12.38 5.42 -4.99
C PRO A 262 13.89 5.20 -5.16
N PRO A 263 14.65 6.19 -5.67
CA PRO A 263 16.11 6.07 -5.72
C PRO A 263 16.69 6.06 -4.30
N GLN A 264 17.62 5.17 -4.04
CA GLN A 264 18.40 5.17 -2.79
C GLN A 264 19.48 6.24 -2.82
N ARG A 265 19.83 6.80 -1.66
CA ARG A 265 21.01 7.67 -1.52
C ARG A 265 22.30 6.83 -1.46
N PRO A 266 23.44 7.41 -1.87
CA PRO A 266 24.73 6.77 -1.60
C PRO A 266 24.90 6.45 -0.11
N SER A 267 25.32 5.23 0.21
CA SER A 267 25.48 4.79 1.57
C SER A 267 26.67 5.45 2.26
N SER A 268 26.43 6.26 3.28
CA SER A 268 27.45 6.82 4.18
C SER A 268 27.96 5.74 5.16
N LEU A 269 29.10 6.00 5.82
CA LEU A 269 29.56 5.12 6.90
C LEU A 269 28.51 5.01 8.03
N LYS A 270 27.86 6.13 8.37
CA LYS A 270 26.79 6.15 9.37
C LYS A 270 25.62 5.28 8.93
N ALA A 271 25.19 5.38 7.68
CA ALA A 271 24.10 4.56 7.13
C ALA A 271 24.46 3.05 7.18
N ARG A 272 25.70 2.66 6.84
CA ARG A 272 26.13 1.25 6.94
C ARG A 272 26.15 0.73 8.38
N LEU A 273 26.57 1.54 9.34
CA LEU A 273 26.50 1.18 10.77
C LEU A 273 25.02 1.09 11.21
N GLY A 274 24.18 2.00 10.72
CA GLY A 274 22.74 1.97 10.97
C GLY A 274 22.05 0.72 10.43
N GLU A 275 22.46 0.23 9.25
CA GLU A 275 21.98 -1.03 8.69
C GLU A 275 22.29 -2.23 9.59
N VAL A 276 23.50 -2.30 10.12
CA VAL A 276 23.86 -3.36 11.09
C VAL A 276 22.99 -3.29 12.35
N ILE A 277 22.70 -2.09 12.85
CA ILE A 277 21.82 -1.89 14.00
C ILE A 277 20.39 -2.32 13.63
N PHE A 278 19.87 -1.90 12.45
CA PHE A 278 18.54 -2.25 11.95
C PHE A 278 18.31 -3.77 11.94
N LEU A 279 19.29 -4.52 11.43
CA LEU A 279 19.27 -5.98 11.44
C LEU A 279 19.36 -6.54 12.87
N GLY A 280 20.26 -5.99 13.68
CA GLY A 280 20.57 -6.51 15.02
C GLY A 280 19.45 -6.32 16.05
N ILE A 281 18.64 -5.26 15.94
CA ILE A 281 17.53 -4.99 16.88
C ILE A 281 16.18 -5.56 16.41
N GLY A 282 16.14 -6.27 15.26
CA GLY A 282 14.97 -7.01 14.80
C GLY A 282 13.97 -6.21 13.94
N CYS A 283 14.34 -5.04 13.42
CA CYS A 283 13.48 -4.31 12.46
C CYS A 283 13.27 -5.12 11.19
N ALA A 284 14.28 -5.87 10.76
CA ALA A 284 14.26 -6.69 9.55
C ALA A 284 13.35 -7.92 9.63
N ASP A 285 12.84 -8.27 10.80
CA ASP A 285 11.89 -9.38 10.96
C ASP A 285 10.59 -9.10 10.16
N CYS A 286 10.15 -7.83 10.13
CA CYS A 286 9.01 -7.36 9.34
C CYS A 286 9.47 -6.52 8.13
N HIS A 287 10.43 -5.61 8.33
CA HIS A 287 10.97 -4.78 7.26
C HIS A 287 12.07 -5.52 6.49
N LEU A 288 11.68 -6.63 5.82
CA LEU A 288 12.58 -7.47 5.02
C LEU A 288 13.31 -6.63 3.97
N PRO A 289 14.66 -6.60 3.98
CA PRO A 289 15.42 -5.70 3.11
C PRO A 289 15.24 -5.96 1.61
N THR A 290 15.15 -7.24 1.22
CA THR A 290 15.27 -7.64 -0.18
C THR A 290 14.13 -8.58 -0.59
N MET A 291 13.59 -8.35 -1.79
CA MET A 291 12.67 -9.27 -2.47
C MET A 291 13.11 -9.50 -3.91
N ARG A 292 12.56 -10.54 -4.53
CA ARG A 292 12.77 -10.85 -5.94
C ARG A 292 11.43 -11.13 -6.62
N THR A 293 11.26 -10.57 -7.80
CA THR A 293 10.13 -10.89 -8.68
C THR A 293 10.29 -12.29 -9.28
N GLY A 294 9.18 -12.90 -9.65
CA GLY A 294 9.19 -14.17 -10.38
C GLY A 294 9.48 -13.99 -11.87
N PRO A 295 9.43 -15.11 -12.64
CA PRO A 295 9.43 -15.07 -14.09
C PRO A 295 8.30 -14.17 -14.61
N ASN A 296 8.62 -13.29 -15.58
CA ASN A 296 7.68 -12.32 -16.12
C ASN A 296 8.00 -12.07 -17.61
N GLU A 297 6.97 -11.90 -18.43
CA GLU A 297 7.12 -11.57 -19.85
C GLU A 297 7.72 -10.17 -20.08
N VAL A 298 7.51 -9.26 -19.12
CA VAL A 298 8.12 -7.94 -19.14
C VAL A 298 9.50 -8.01 -18.51
N GLU A 299 10.55 -7.84 -19.30
CA GLU A 299 11.96 -7.96 -18.86
C GLU A 299 12.28 -7.08 -17.65
N ALA A 300 11.73 -5.86 -17.61
CA ALA A 300 11.91 -4.94 -16.48
C ALA A 300 11.29 -5.44 -15.15
N LEU A 301 10.46 -6.49 -15.21
CA LEU A 301 9.84 -7.15 -14.05
C LEU A 301 10.30 -8.60 -13.89
N ASN A 302 11.08 -9.13 -14.86
CA ASN A 302 11.49 -10.53 -14.89
C ASN A 302 12.65 -10.78 -13.93
N GLU A 303 12.43 -11.56 -12.88
CA GLU A 303 13.44 -11.99 -11.90
C GLU A 303 14.28 -10.85 -11.30
N GLN A 304 13.69 -9.66 -11.14
CA GLN A 304 14.36 -8.47 -10.61
C GLN A 304 14.52 -8.54 -9.10
N THR A 305 15.71 -8.22 -8.61
CA THR A 305 15.94 -8.00 -7.18
C THR A 305 15.68 -6.54 -6.84
N PHE A 306 14.93 -6.29 -5.77
CA PHE A 306 14.59 -4.93 -5.31
C PHE A 306 14.56 -4.86 -3.77
N PHE A 307 14.58 -3.64 -3.22
CA PHE A 307 14.84 -3.38 -1.81
C PHE A 307 13.71 -2.57 -1.16
N PRO A 308 12.55 -3.20 -0.87
CA PRO A 308 11.38 -2.50 -0.33
C PRO A 308 11.51 -2.20 1.16
N PHE A 309 12.27 -2.97 1.90
CA PHE A 309 12.30 -2.98 3.37
C PHE A 309 10.88 -3.20 3.93
N SER A 310 10.25 -4.27 3.48
CA SER A 310 8.92 -4.74 3.88
C SER A 310 8.74 -6.19 3.47
N ASP A 311 8.04 -6.97 4.27
CA ASP A 311 7.61 -8.32 3.93
C ASP A 311 6.22 -8.35 3.25
N PHE A 312 5.50 -7.21 3.25
CA PHE A 312 4.13 -7.07 2.75
C PHE A 312 3.13 -8.05 3.39
N LEU A 313 3.42 -8.53 4.58
CA LEU A 313 2.51 -9.32 5.40
C LEU A 313 1.75 -8.41 6.38
N VAL A 314 0.70 -8.94 7.00
CA VAL A 314 0.01 -8.25 8.10
C VAL A 314 0.50 -8.76 9.44
N HIS A 315 0.62 -7.84 10.40
CA HIS A 315 1.08 -8.07 11.75
C HIS A 315 0.11 -7.47 12.76
N ASP A 316 -0.05 -8.10 13.92
CA ASP A 316 -0.76 -7.50 15.05
C ASP A 316 0.11 -6.39 15.64
N MET A 317 -0.35 -5.17 15.51
CA MET A 317 0.40 -3.98 15.90
C MET A 317 -0.02 -3.39 17.25
N GLY A 318 -0.76 -4.18 18.08
CA GLY A 318 -1.18 -3.73 19.41
C GLY A 318 -1.92 -2.40 19.35
N SER A 319 -1.48 -1.41 20.13
CA SER A 319 -2.08 -0.06 20.17
C SER A 319 -1.86 0.77 18.90
N LEU A 320 -1.01 0.32 17.99
CA LEU A 320 -0.81 0.95 16.66
C LEU A 320 -1.78 0.43 15.59
N ASN A 321 -2.78 -0.34 15.94
CA ASN A 321 -3.87 -0.74 15.05
C ASN A 321 -4.85 0.41 14.79
N ASP A 322 -5.76 0.24 13.82
CA ASP A 322 -6.79 1.22 13.50
C ASP A 322 -8.22 0.76 13.84
N GLY A 323 -8.38 -0.45 14.35
CA GLY A 323 -9.66 -1.03 14.72
C GLY A 323 -10.58 -1.42 13.56
N ILE A 324 -10.24 -1.05 12.32
CA ILE A 324 -11.06 -1.31 11.13
C ILE A 324 -10.69 -2.68 10.53
N GLY A 325 -11.63 -3.61 10.57
CA GLY A 325 -11.50 -4.89 9.86
C GLY A 325 -11.72 -4.71 8.35
N GLN A 326 -10.87 -5.31 7.55
CA GLN A 326 -11.07 -5.46 6.09
C GLN A 326 -10.70 -6.90 5.73
N SER A 327 -11.73 -7.74 5.63
CA SER A 327 -11.55 -9.19 5.40
C SER A 327 -10.57 -9.50 4.28
N PRO A 328 -9.61 -10.44 4.50
CA PRO A 328 -9.53 -11.29 5.69
C PRO A 328 -8.74 -10.70 6.88
N ALA A 329 -8.24 -9.45 6.80
CA ALA A 329 -7.52 -8.81 7.90
C ALA A 329 -8.46 -8.33 9.01
N THR A 330 -8.03 -8.51 10.26
CA THR A 330 -8.73 -8.01 11.44
C THR A 330 -8.44 -6.52 11.70
N GLY A 331 -9.17 -5.91 12.65
CA GLY A 331 -8.90 -4.53 13.09
C GLY A 331 -7.50 -4.35 13.70
N GLN A 332 -6.94 -5.39 14.31
CA GLN A 332 -5.62 -5.36 14.96
C GLN A 332 -4.45 -5.42 13.98
N GLU A 333 -4.66 -6.00 12.81
CA GLU A 333 -3.60 -6.30 11.86
C GLU A 333 -3.35 -5.13 10.90
N MET A 334 -2.07 -4.81 10.68
CA MET A 334 -1.62 -3.79 9.73
C MET A 334 -0.52 -4.36 8.83
N ARG A 335 -0.54 -4.00 7.55
CA ARG A 335 0.53 -4.38 6.61
C ARG A 335 1.82 -3.63 6.91
N THR A 336 2.95 -4.34 6.88
CA THR A 336 4.27 -3.70 6.93
C THR A 336 4.42 -2.70 5.78
N ALA A 337 4.60 -1.43 6.12
CA ALA A 337 4.84 -0.37 5.13
C ALA A 337 6.27 -0.46 4.58
N PRO A 338 6.49 -0.35 3.26
CA PRO A 338 7.83 -0.30 2.71
C PRO A 338 8.55 0.98 3.18
N LEU A 339 9.85 0.87 3.51
CA LEU A 339 10.65 1.99 3.99
C LEU A 339 11.34 2.77 2.86
N TRP A 340 11.41 2.22 1.64
CA TRP A 340 11.95 2.97 0.51
C TRP A 340 11.29 4.34 0.36
N GLY A 341 12.08 5.37 0.09
CA GLY A 341 11.58 6.74 -0.03
C GLY A 341 11.08 7.37 1.27
N ALA A 342 11.41 6.81 2.44
CA ALA A 342 11.01 7.37 3.74
C ALA A 342 11.42 8.85 3.87
N ARG A 343 12.57 9.23 3.32
CA ARG A 343 13.14 10.60 3.39
C ARG A 343 12.29 11.72 2.80
N ILE A 344 11.34 11.38 1.91
CA ILE A 344 10.47 12.41 1.32
C ILE A 344 9.13 12.52 2.04
N ARG A 345 8.87 11.66 3.03
CA ARG A 345 7.62 11.67 3.79
C ARG A 345 7.65 12.77 4.86
N THR A 346 6.55 13.46 5.02
CA THR A 346 6.34 14.53 6.01
C THR A 346 5.62 14.04 7.26
N SER A 347 5.04 12.84 7.20
CA SER A 347 4.51 12.12 8.34
C SER A 347 4.57 10.60 8.09
N PHE A 348 4.45 9.81 9.15
CA PHE A 348 4.67 8.37 9.17
C PHE A 348 3.51 7.67 9.86
N LEU A 349 3.50 6.33 9.79
CA LEU A 349 2.44 5.44 10.25
C LEU A 349 1.18 5.53 9.37
N HIS A 350 0.23 4.64 9.60
CA HIS A 350 -0.98 4.56 8.78
C HIS A 350 -1.84 5.84 8.89
N ASP A 351 -1.81 6.52 10.00
CA ASP A 351 -2.64 7.72 10.31
C ASP A 351 -1.85 9.04 10.31
N GLY A 352 -0.53 9.00 10.09
CA GLY A 352 0.30 10.21 10.04
C GLY A 352 0.58 10.87 11.39
N ARG A 353 0.32 10.18 12.51
CA ARG A 353 0.55 10.72 13.86
C ARG A 353 2.01 11.01 14.15
N ALA A 354 2.93 10.24 13.61
CA ALA A 354 4.37 10.45 13.77
C ALA A 354 4.88 11.48 12.75
N LYS A 355 5.68 12.45 13.21
CA LYS A 355 6.25 13.51 12.36
C LYS A 355 7.71 13.28 12.04
N THR A 356 8.36 12.38 12.76
CA THR A 356 9.73 11.94 12.52
C THR A 356 9.80 10.43 12.40
N ILE A 357 10.89 9.91 11.83
CA ILE A 357 11.16 8.47 11.79
C ILE A 357 11.30 7.92 13.20
N GLU A 358 11.93 8.69 14.10
CA GLU A 358 12.09 8.30 15.49
C GLU A 358 10.74 8.15 16.21
N ASP A 359 9.82 9.12 16.05
CA ASP A 359 8.47 9.01 16.61
C ASP A 359 7.74 7.77 16.08
N ALA A 360 7.93 7.48 14.78
CA ALA A 360 7.33 6.30 14.16
C ALA A 360 7.87 5.00 14.77
N ILE A 361 9.18 4.90 15.00
CA ILE A 361 9.78 3.73 15.66
C ILE A 361 9.25 3.58 17.08
N LEU A 362 9.22 4.68 17.84
CA LEU A 362 8.74 4.70 19.23
C LEU A 362 7.25 4.40 19.38
N ALA A 363 6.46 4.57 18.32
CA ALA A 363 5.05 4.23 18.32
C ALA A 363 4.76 2.75 18.01
N HIS A 364 5.74 1.95 17.58
CA HIS A 364 5.53 0.52 17.35
C HIS A 364 5.11 -0.20 18.62
N ASP A 365 4.14 -1.11 18.47
CA ASP A 365 3.60 -1.91 19.56
C ASP A 365 3.25 -3.33 19.06
N GLY A 366 2.61 -4.17 19.87
CA GLY A 366 2.29 -5.54 19.51
C GLY A 366 3.55 -6.30 19.07
N GLN A 367 3.54 -6.86 17.86
CA GLN A 367 4.67 -7.61 17.31
C GLN A 367 5.92 -6.73 17.07
N GLY A 368 5.78 -5.39 16.94
CA GLY A 368 6.90 -4.44 16.84
C GLY A 368 7.50 -4.00 18.17
N LEU A 369 6.86 -4.31 19.30
CA LEU A 369 7.23 -3.81 20.63
C LEU A 369 8.68 -4.12 21.03
N ALA A 370 9.14 -5.33 20.75
CA ALA A 370 10.50 -5.75 21.16
C ALA A 370 11.59 -4.95 20.41
N ALA A 371 11.43 -4.73 19.12
CA ALA A 371 12.36 -3.92 18.31
C ALA A 371 12.33 -2.44 18.75
N ARG A 372 11.14 -1.87 19.02
CA ARG A 372 10.99 -0.52 19.60
C ARG A 372 11.75 -0.37 20.92
N ASN A 373 11.61 -1.31 21.85
CA ASN A 373 12.28 -1.23 23.14
C ASN A 373 13.80 -1.28 22.98
N ARG A 374 14.33 -2.18 22.14
CA ARG A 374 15.75 -2.22 21.82
C ARG A 374 16.25 -0.92 21.19
N PHE A 375 15.44 -0.28 20.32
CA PHE A 375 15.76 1.05 19.78
C PHE A 375 15.82 2.11 20.89
N ALA A 376 14.86 2.12 21.81
CA ALA A 376 14.82 3.07 22.93
C ALA A 376 16.07 2.98 23.81
N ASP A 377 16.61 1.78 23.99
CA ASP A 377 17.79 1.48 24.80
C ASP A 377 19.14 1.80 24.09
N LEU A 378 19.13 2.12 22.79
CA LEU A 378 20.35 2.49 22.04
C LEU A 378 20.94 3.81 22.54
N HIS A 379 22.27 3.91 22.46
CA HIS A 379 22.95 5.20 22.66
C HIS A 379 22.59 6.18 21.52
N GLU A 380 22.61 7.47 21.78
CA GLU A 380 22.22 8.51 20.82
C GLU A 380 22.99 8.42 19.49
N ARG A 381 24.26 8.02 19.50
CA ARG A 381 25.06 7.81 18.29
C ARG A 381 24.52 6.65 17.44
N GLU A 382 24.07 5.58 18.07
CA GLU A 382 23.50 4.41 17.40
C GLU A 382 22.13 4.73 16.83
N LYS A 383 21.28 5.44 17.57
CA LYS A 383 20.01 5.98 17.07
C LYS A 383 20.26 6.85 15.83
N ALA A 384 21.19 7.79 15.90
CA ALA A 384 21.53 8.66 14.76
C ALA A 384 22.02 7.86 13.54
N ASN A 385 22.79 6.78 13.72
CA ASN A 385 23.23 5.91 12.63
C ASN A 385 22.03 5.18 11.99
N LEU A 386 21.12 4.63 12.80
CA LEU A 386 19.92 3.94 12.34
C LEU A 386 18.99 4.87 11.56
N LEU A 387 18.75 6.08 12.09
CA LEU A 387 17.94 7.10 11.43
C LEU A 387 18.56 7.53 10.09
N GLU A 388 19.89 7.69 10.03
CA GLU A 388 20.60 7.98 8.78
C GLU A 388 20.44 6.85 7.74
N PHE A 389 20.48 5.59 8.20
CA PHE A 389 20.22 4.43 7.34
C PHE A 389 18.82 4.50 6.73
N ILE A 390 17.78 4.64 7.54
CA ILE A 390 16.39 4.70 7.06
C ILE A 390 16.20 5.91 6.14
N ASN A 391 16.82 7.05 6.42
CA ASN A 391 16.82 8.22 5.54
C ASN A 391 17.58 8.02 4.22
N SER A 392 18.41 7.00 4.11
CA SER A 392 19.13 6.68 2.86
C SER A 392 18.30 5.81 1.90
N LEU A 393 17.21 5.19 2.37
CA LEU A 393 16.33 4.29 1.60
C LEU A 393 15.35 5.05 0.64
#